data_0d0e324447e22e95748381a4560b56ea
#
_entry.id   0d0e324447e22e95748381a4560b56ea
#
_cell.length_a   1.000
_cell.length_b   1.000
_cell.length_c   1.000
_cell.angle_alpha   90.00
_cell.angle_beta   90.00
_cell.angle_gamma   90.00
#
_symmetry.space_group_name_H-M   'P 1'
#
loop_
_entity.id
_entity.type
_entity.pdbx_description
1 polymer ?
#
loop_
_entity_poly.entity_id
_entity_poly.type
_entity_poly.pdbx_seq_one_letter_code
_entity_poly.pdbx_strand_id
1 'polypeptide(L)'
;MKSNSRVYVIGHKNPDTDSICSAIAYADIKNRTDKTKTYVARRAGQINEETEYVLKRFGVRAPGYLPNAGTQVKEIEIHEVPSVPGTISVKKAYSMMKNNNVVTLPITSPDNDLQGVITVSDIAESYMDSYDSHVMSLARTQYRSIADTLDGSVIVGNEHGYFIRGKVVVGAFHPDTMENYIEKDDLVILGNRAEDQLCAIEMDASCIIVGLGAKVTKTIQKFAEEKCCVIISSPHDTYTIARLINQSIPVKYLMRRSNLITFNTEDFLDDIKEVMKNQRHRDFPILNKKGKYVGTISRRNLIGNAGKKLILVDHNEESQAVDNVKEAEILEIIDHHRLGSLETMAPVMFRNEPCLLYTSPSPRDAHESR
;
A
#
# COMPACT_ATOMS: atom_id res chain seq x y z
N MET A 1 12.28 -18.09 4.60
CA MET A 1 13.59 -18.07 5.31
C MET A 1 13.32 -17.87 6.78
N LYS A 2 13.79 -18.75 7.70
CA LYS A 2 13.64 -18.55 9.15
C LYS A 2 14.38 -17.27 9.51
N SER A 3 13.66 -16.23 9.91
CA SER A 3 14.23 -15.06 10.56
C SER A 3 15.02 -15.56 11.77
N ASN A 4 16.34 -15.57 11.66
CA ASN A 4 17.21 -15.84 12.79
C ASN A 4 16.93 -14.70 13.78
N SER A 5 16.18 -14.95 14.85
CA SER A 5 15.66 -13.92 15.73
C SER A 5 16.83 -13.22 16.41
N ARG A 6 17.12 -11.99 15.96
CA ARG A 6 18.15 -11.14 16.57
C ARG A 6 17.67 -10.68 17.94
N VAL A 7 18.57 -10.76 18.92
CA VAL A 7 18.38 -10.22 20.26
C VAL A 7 19.42 -9.12 20.47
N TYR A 8 18.97 -7.95 20.85
CA TYR A 8 19.89 -6.84 21.13
C TYR A 8 20.19 -6.78 22.62
N VAL A 9 21.47 -6.76 22.96
CA VAL A 9 21.98 -6.54 24.32
C VAL A 9 22.34 -5.06 24.44
N ILE A 10 21.67 -4.33 25.33
CA ILE A 10 21.71 -2.88 25.36
C ILE A 10 21.74 -2.34 26.79
N GLY A 11 22.62 -1.39 27.04
CA GLY A 11 22.70 -0.64 28.27
C GLY A 11 21.85 0.63 28.27
N HIS A 12 21.99 1.47 29.28
CA HIS A 12 21.20 2.69 29.47
C HIS A 12 21.53 3.79 28.44
N LYS A 13 20.65 4.85 28.35
CA LYS A 13 20.78 5.93 27.31
C LYS A 13 21.97 6.85 27.50
N ASN A 14 22.54 6.97 28.71
CA ASN A 14 23.76 7.72 28.98
C ASN A 14 24.89 6.74 29.27
N PRO A 15 25.33 5.92 28.28
CA PRO A 15 26.15 4.76 28.55
C PRO A 15 27.52 5.15 29.05
N ASP A 16 27.92 4.57 30.16
CA ASP A 16 29.27 4.58 30.69
C ASP A 16 30.07 3.35 30.24
N THR A 17 31.26 3.16 30.81
CA THR A 17 32.12 2.05 30.43
C THR A 17 31.56 0.71 30.86
N ASP A 18 30.84 0.63 31.99
CA ASP A 18 30.18 -0.61 32.46
C ASP A 18 29.08 -1.01 31.52
N SER A 19 28.19 -0.08 31.21
CA SER A 19 27.05 -0.27 30.30
C SER A 19 27.50 -0.83 28.93
N ILE A 20 28.53 -0.25 28.33
CA ILE A 20 29.01 -0.65 27.00
C ILE A 20 29.77 -1.98 27.05
N CYS A 21 30.66 -2.16 28.03
CA CYS A 21 31.48 -3.37 28.15
C CYS A 21 30.59 -4.60 28.51
N SER A 22 29.63 -4.42 29.41
CA SER A 22 28.66 -5.46 29.78
C SER A 22 27.81 -5.89 28.58
N ALA A 23 27.32 -4.94 27.76
CA ALA A 23 26.57 -5.28 26.55
C ALA A 23 27.40 -6.11 25.56
N ILE A 24 28.69 -5.74 25.35
CA ILE A 24 29.60 -6.47 24.45
C ILE A 24 29.88 -7.87 24.99
N ALA A 25 30.29 -7.96 26.28
CA ALA A 25 30.67 -9.21 26.91
C ALA A 25 29.50 -10.19 26.96
N TYR A 26 28.32 -9.71 27.37
CA TYR A 26 27.12 -10.58 27.45
C TYR A 26 26.64 -11.06 26.10
N ALA A 27 26.68 -10.20 25.07
CA ALA A 27 26.35 -10.63 23.70
C ALA A 27 27.31 -11.71 23.19
N ASP A 28 28.61 -11.62 23.50
CA ASP A 28 29.61 -12.64 23.13
C ASP A 28 29.37 -13.95 23.88
N ILE A 29 29.11 -13.91 25.19
CA ILE A 29 28.79 -15.09 25.99
C ILE A 29 27.56 -15.79 25.44
N LYS A 30 26.48 -15.05 25.19
CA LYS A 30 25.22 -15.61 24.66
C LYS A 30 25.43 -16.22 23.27
N ASN A 31 26.20 -15.61 22.40
CA ASN A 31 26.52 -16.17 21.08
C ASN A 31 27.37 -17.46 21.16
N ARG A 32 28.12 -17.65 22.25
CA ARG A 32 28.88 -18.88 22.48
C ARG A 32 28.01 -20.00 23.06
N THR A 33 27.06 -19.66 23.93
CA THR A 33 26.25 -20.61 24.69
C THR A 33 24.92 -20.95 24.04
N ASP A 34 24.27 -20.00 23.38
CA ASP A 34 23.00 -20.19 22.66
C ASP A 34 23.19 -20.04 21.15
N LYS A 35 23.04 -21.14 20.41
CA LYS A 35 23.12 -21.17 18.94
C LYS A 35 21.76 -20.98 18.23
N THR A 36 20.70 -20.82 18.97
CA THR A 36 19.33 -20.68 18.43
C THR A 36 19.02 -19.25 17.98
N LYS A 37 19.73 -18.27 18.56
CA LYS A 37 19.55 -16.84 18.31
C LYS A 37 20.88 -16.17 17.97
N THR A 38 20.81 -14.93 17.48
CA THR A 38 22.00 -14.09 17.26
C THR A 38 21.92 -12.90 18.19
N TYR A 39 22.88 -12.77 19.09
CA TYR A 39 22.96 -11.70 20.06
C TYR A 39 23.90 -10.60 19.56
N VAL A 40 23.41 -9.35 19.58
CA VAL A 40 24.12 -8.20 19.02
C VAL A 40 24.16 -7.08 20.06
N ALA A 41 25.37 -6.71 20.49
CA ALA A 41 25.53 -5.54 21.35
C ALA A 41 25.10 -4.26 20.65
N ARG A 42 24.35 -3.42 21.36
CA ARG A 42 23.91 -2.09 20.93
C ARG A 42 24.13 -1.08 22.04
N ARG A 43 24.13 0.22 21.68
CA ARG A 43 24.16 1.33 22.63
C ARG A 43 22.96 2.24 22.42
N ALA A 44 22.38 2.71 23.51
CA ALA A 44 21.23 3.60 23.48
C ALA A 44 21.60 5.09 23.40
N GLY A 45 22.88 5.42 23.65
CA GLY A 45 23.38 6.78 23.65
C GLY A 45 24.79 6.92 23.07
N GLN A 46 25.32 8.11 23.16
CA GLN A 46 26.71 8.40 22.78
C GLN A 46 27.69 7.87 23.85
N ILE A 47 28.79 7.31 23.41
CA ILE A 47 29.85 6.86 24.31
C ILE A 47 30.66 8.07 24.79
N ASN A 48 31.11 8.02 26.04
CA ASN A 48 31.97 9.03 26.61
C ASN A 48 33.45 8.76 26.27
N GLU A 49 34.32 9.73 26.57
CA GLU A 49 35.76 9.66 26.25
C GLU A 49 36.49 8.50 26.94
N GLU A 50 36.10 8.19 28.19
CA GLU A 50 36.64 7.06 28.94
C GLU A 50 36.35 5.73 28.26
N THR A 51 35.07 5.52 27.90
CA THR A 51 34.66 4.32 27.18
C THR A 51 35.32 4.21 25.80
N GLU A 52 35.48 5.33 25.09
CA GLU A 52 36.19 5.35 23.81
C GLU A 52 37.66 4.95 23.97
N TYR A 53 38.31 5.47 25.01
CA TYR A 53 39.72 5.11 25.35
C TYR A 53 39.84 3.60 25.64
N VAL A 54 38.92 3.04 26.46
CA VAL A 54 38.94 1.61 26.82
C VAL A 54 38.74 0.76 25.56
N LEU A 55 37.70 1.03 24.76
CA LEU A 55 37.48 0.28 23.54
C LEU A 55 38.65 0.31 22.56
N LYS A 56 39.27 1.48 22.40
CA LYS A 56 40.43 1.67 21.55
C LYS A 56 41.67 0.93 22.09
N ARG A 57 41.88 0.96 23.41
CA ARG A 57 42.99 0.28 24.11
C ARG A 57 42.95 -1.22 23.90
N PHE A 58 41.74 -1.82 23.85
CA PHE A 58 41.55 -3.26 23.67
C PHE A 58 41.24 -3.65 22.22
N GLY A 59 41.24 -2.73 21.28
CA GLY A 59 40.92 -3.00 19.86
C GLY A 59 39.52 -3.44 19.58
N VAL A 60 38.54 -3.10 20.44
CA VAL A 60 37.15 -3.47 20.34
C VAL A 60 36.37 -2.36 19.64
N ARG A 61 35.52 -2.73 18.69
CA ARG A 61 34.64 -1.77 18.01
C ARG A 61 33.45 -1.38 18.90
N ALA A 62 33.12 -0.10 18.92
CA ALA A 62 31.95 0.39 19.60
C ALA A 62 30.66 -0.26 19.04
N PRO A 63 29.71 -0.63 19.92
CA PRO A 63 28.42 -1.14 19.50
C PRO A 63 27.66 -0.15 18.60
N GLY A 64 26.89 -0.68 17.65
CA GLY A 64 26.03 0.14 16.81
C GLY A 64 24.95 0.85 17.63
N TYR A 65 24.57 2.05 17.20
CA TYR A 65 23.56 2.87 17.85
C TYR A 65 22.15 2.33 17.60
N LEU A 66 21.33 2.22 18.65
CA LEU A 66 19.92 1.87 18.64
C LEU A 66 19.17 2.88 19.51
N PRO A 67 18.74 4.01 18.97
CA PRO A 67 18.07 5.06 19.76
C PRO A 67 16.64 4.70 20.19
N ASN A 68 15.99 3.75 19.49
CA ASN A 68 14.59 3.44 19.67
C ASN A 68 14.36 1.93 19.52
N ALA A 69 13.65 1.35 20.47
CA ALA A 69 13.30 -0.08 20.48
C ALA A 69 12.02 -0.40 19.69
N GLY A 70 11.23 0.60 19.29
CA GLY A 70 10.03 0.41 18.50
C GLY A 70 10.31 -0.25 17.14
N THR A 71 9.34 -1.00 16.65
CA THR A 71 9.41 -1.65 15.35
C THR A 71 9.00 -0.69 14.25
N GLN A 72 9.77 -0.59 13.17
CA GLN A 72 9.47 0.23 11.99
C GLN A 72 8.80 -0.60 10.89
N VAL A 73 8.04 0.06 10.00
CA VAL A 73 7.36 -0.59 8.87
C VAL A 73 8.30 -1.43 8.02
N LYS A 74 9.53 -0.96 7.76
CA LYS A 74 10.55 -1.70 6.98
C LYS A 74 11.01 -3.02 7.61
N GLU A 75 10.68 -3.25 8.88
CA GLU A 75 11.09 -4.43 9.65
C GLU A 75 9.98 -5.51 9.66
N ILE A 76 8.82 -5.21 9.10
CA ILE A 76 7.68 -6.14 9.00
C ILE A 76 7.35 -6.45 7.54
N GLU A 77 6.58 -7.50 7.35
CA GLU A 77 6.03 -7.85 6.04
C GLU A 77 4.80 -6.97 5.73
N ILE A 78 4.85 -6.27 4.60
CA ILE A 78 3.76 -5.46 4.07
C ILE A 78 3.16 -6.16 2.85
N HIS A 79 1.92 -5.80 2.46
CA HIS A 79 1.31 -6.33 1.26
C HIS A 79 1.85 -5.61 0.02
N GLU A 80 2.48 -6.35 -0.88
CA GLU A 80 2.92 -5.85 -2.18
C GLU A 80 1.73 -5.83 -3.16
N VAL A 81 0.85 -4.84 -2.98
CA VAL A 81 -0.27 -4.62 -3.91
C VAL A 81 0.24 -3.86 -5.13
N PRO A 82 0.04 -4.38 -6.36
CA PRO A 82 0.47 -3.66 -7.55
C PRO A 82 -0.29 -2.35 -7.69
N SER A 83 0.42 -1.25 -7.93
CA SER A 83 -0.20 0.02 -8.29
C SER A 83 -0.60 0.03 -9.77
N VAL A 84 -1.50 0.93 -10.11
CA VAL A 84 -2.02 1.04 -11.48
C VAL A 84 -1.99 2.49 -11.97
N PRO A 85 -1.85 2.72 -13.29
CA PRO A 85 -2.00 4.05 -13.85
C PRO A 85 -3.48 4.50 -13.79
N GLY A 86 -3.71 5.78 -13.58
CA GLY A 86 -5.06 6.36 -13.51
C GLY A 86 -5.90 6.22 -14.79
N THR A 87 -5.30 5.79 -15.89
CA THR A 87 -5.95 5.63 -17.20
C THR A 87 -6.67 4.30 -17.39
N ILE A 88 -6.45 3.30 -16.53
CA ILE A 88 -7.17 2.02 -16.66
C ILE A 88 -8.65 2.20 -16.38
N SER A 89 -9.47 1.35 -16.99
CA SER A 89 -10.93 1.34 -16.77
C SER A 89 -11.30 0.80 -15.38
N VAL A 90 -12.44 1.23 -14.86
CA VAL A 90 -13.03 0.71 -13.62
C VAL A 90 -13.19 -0.81 -13.67
N LYS A 91 -13.64 -1.39 -14.82
CA LYS A 91 -13.73 -2.85 -15.03
C LYS A 91 -12.40 -3.54 -14.76
N LYS A 92 -11.32 -3.00 -15.33
CA LYS A 92 -9.97 -3.58 -15.18
C LYS A 92 -9.45 -3.44 -13.75
N ALA A 93 -9.66 -2.28 -13.13
CA ALA A 93 -9.27 -2.05 -11.74
C ALA A 93 -10.01 -2.99 -10.78
N TYR A 94 -11.32 -3.15 -10.93
CA TYR A 94 -12.10 -4.08 -10.12
C TYR A 94 -11.64 -5.54 -10.31
N SER A 95 -11.35 -5.95 -11.54
CA SER A 95 -10.80 -7.27 -11.82
C SER A 95 -9.45 -7.50 -11.12
N MET A 96 -8.59 -6.48 -11.10
CA MET A 96 -7.32 -6.53 -10.38
C MET A 96 -7.51 -6.61 -8.86
N MET A 97 -8.45 -5.84 -8.31
CA MET A 97 -8.80 -5.95 -6.88
C MET A 97 -9.24 -7.36 -6.51
N LYS A 98 -10.11 -7.97 -7.34
CA LYS A 98 -10.61 -9.32 -7.14
C LYS A 98 -9.49 -10.37 -7.22
N ASN A 99 -8.64 -10.28 -8.24
CA ASN A 99 -7.55 -11.24 -8.46
C ASN A 99 -6.49 -11.19 -7.35
N ASN A 100 -6.22 -10.00 -6.81
CA ASN A 100 -5.26 -9.81 -5.72
C ASN A 100 -5.90 -9.87 -4.32
N ASN A 101 -7.22 -10.13 -4.24
CA ASN A 101 -7.98 -10.17 -2.98
C ASN A 101 -7.81 -8.92 -2.11
N VAL A 102 -7.82 -7.75 -2.75
CA VAL A 102 -7.70 -6.44 -2.09
C VAL A 102 -8.95 -5.60 -2.35
N VAL A 103 -9.23 -4.67 -1.44
CA VAL A 103 -10.37 -3.74 -1.55
C VAL A 103 -9.95 -2.31 -1.89
N THR A 104 -8.65 -2.07 -1.89
CA THR A 104 -8.03 -0.77 -2.18
C THR A 104 -6.94 -0.96 -3.23
N LEU A 105 -6.95 -0.13 -4.26
CA LEU A 105 -5.95 -0.15 -5.32
C LEU A 105 -5.26 1.22 -5.39
N PRO A 106 -3.94 1.30 -5.15
CA PRO A 106 -3.18 2.52 -5.29
C PRO A 106 -3.00 2.90 -6.76
N ILE A 107 -3.11 4.19 -7.03
CA ILE A 107 -2.93 4.76 -8.37
C ILE A 107 -1.65 5.57 -8.37
N THR A 108 -0.73 5.25 -9.28
CA THR A 108 0.58 5.90 -9.35
C THR A 108 0.88 6.49 -10.73
N SER A 109 1.82 7.42 -10.76
CA SER A 109 2.50 7.84 -11.98
C SER A 109 3.43 6.74 -12.51
N PRO A 110 3.97 6.87 -13.76
CA PRO A 110 5.02 5.98 -14.27
C PRO A 110 6.27 5.93 -13.37
N ASP A 111 6.54 7.02 -12.65
CA ASP A 111 7.66 7.14 -11.71
C ASP A 111 7.34 6.60 -10.32
N ASN A 112 6.20 5.93 -10.18
CA ASN A 112 5.72 5.34 -8.92
C ASN A 112 5.34 6.35 -7.81
N ASP A 113 5.01 7.61 -8.19
CA ASP A 113 4.43 8.59 -7.27
C ASP A 113 2.96 8.28 -7.03
N LEU A 114 2.56 8.22 -5.76
CA LEU A 114 1.17 7.99 -5.41
C LEU A 114 0.32 9.20 -5.83
N GLN A 115 -0.64 8.98 -6.73
CA GLN A 115 -1.59 10.00 -7.21
C GLN A 115 -2.94 9.94 -6.51
N GLY A 116 -3.29 8.78 -5.98
CA GLY A 116 -4.55 8.55 -5.31
C GLY A 116 -4.77 7.09 -4.98
N VAL A 117 -5.94 6.81 -4.44
CA VAL A 117 -6.43 5.45 -4.20
C VAL A 117 -7.86 5.31 -4.70
N ILE A 118 -8.22 4.12 -5.13
CA ILE A 118 -9.61 3.75 -5.43
C ILE A 118 -9.98 2.52 -4.61
N THR A 119 -11.18 2.52 -4.04
CA THR A 119 -11.70 1.40 -3.26
C THR A 119 -12.93 0.79 -3.94
N VAL A 120 -13.30 -0.43 -3.52
CA VAL A 120 -14.56 -1.06 -3.96
C VAL A 120 -15.76 -0.18 -3.57
N SER A 121 -15.70 0.54 -2.45
CA SER A 121 -16.76 1.46 -2.03
C SER A 121 -16.90 2.65 -2.98
N ASP A 122 -15.79 3.24 -3.43
CA ASP A 122 -15.82 4.36 -4.40
C ASP A 122 -16.47 3.92 -5.73
N ILE A 123 -16.18 2.70 -6.16
CA ILE A 123 -16.82 2.10 -7.34
C ILE A 123 -18.32 1.90 -7.09
N ALA A 124 -18.71 1.33 -5.95
CA ALA A 124 -20.12 1.09 -5.61
C ALA A 124 -20.91 2.39 -5.48
N GLU A 125 -20.35 3.41 -4.83
CA GLU A 125 -20.96 4.74 -4.71
C GLU A 125 -21.22 5.35 -6.08
N SER A 126 -20.26 5.27 -7.01
CA SER A 126 -20.42 5.80 -8.38
C SER A 126 -21.53 5.13 -9.18
N TYR A 127 -21.94 3.92 -8.79
CA TYR A 127 -23.10 3.22 -9.40
C TYR A 127 -24.44 3.53 -8.73
N MET A 128 -24.41 3.97 -7.46
CA MET A 128 -25.61 4.28 -6.68
C MET A 128 -26.00 5.76 -6.77
N ASP A 129 -25.03 6.61 -7.11
CA ASP A 129 -25.29 8.04 -7.32
C ASP A 129 -26.20 8.25 -8.53
N SER A 130 -26.90 9.39 -8.55
CA SER A 130 -27.82 9.72 -9.65
C SER A 130 -27.11 9.64 -11.00
N TYR A 131 -27.78 8.96 -11.95
CA TYR A 131 -27.25 8.72 -13.28
C TYR A 131 -27.03 10.05 -14.03
N ASP A 132 -25.78 10.35 -14.33
CA ASP A 132 -25.39 11.43 -15.25
C ASP A 132 -24.91 10.81 -16.58
N SER A 133 -25.69 11.04 -17.63
CA SER A 133 -25.38 10.55 -18.98
C SER A 133 -24.09 11.15 -19.58
N HIS A 134 -23.57 12.23 -18.98
CA HIS A 134 -22.33 12.90 -19.40
C HIS A 134 -21.08 12.39 -18.68
N VAL A 135 -21.20 11.50 -17.70
CA VAL A 135 -20.06 11.05 -16.87
C VAL A 135 -18.90 10.51 -17.70
N MET A 136 -19.17 9.83 -18.80
CA MET A 136 -18.12 9.28 -19.67
C MET A 136 -17.36 10.35 -20.44
N SER A 137 -18.02 11.41 -20.91
CA SER A 137 -17.37 12.52 -21.58
C SER A 137 -16.60 13.40 -20.59
N LEU A 138 -17.17 13.66 -19.41
CA LEU A 138 -16.50 14.37 -18.31
C LEU A 138 -15.24 13.64 -17.85
N ALA A 139 -15.29 12.33 -17.79
CA ALA A 139 -14.15 11.48 -17.44
C ALA A 139 -13.11 11.37 -18.57
N ARG A 140 -13.42 11.88 -19.77
CA ARG A 140 -12.59 11.76 -20.99
C ARG A 140 -12.24 10.29 -21.25
N THR A 141 -13.28 9.47 -21.46
CA THR A 141 -13.15 8.02 -21.63
C THR A 141 -12.56 7.70 -23.01
N GLN A 142 -11.51 6.88 -23.05
CA GLN A 142 -10.86 6.47 -24.28
C GLN A 142 -11.70 5.44 -25.04
N TYR A 143 -11.83 5.54 -26.35
CA TYR A 143 -12.64 4.61 -27.16
C TYR A 143 -12.14 3.17 -27.05
N ARG A 144 -10.83 2.94 -26.96
CA ARG A 144 -10.26 1.62 -26.68
C ARG A 144 -10.75 1.05 -25.34
N SER A 145 -10.80 1.86 -24.28
CA SER A 145 -11.32 1.41 -22.98
C SER A 145 -12.79 1.04 -23.05
N ILE A 146 -13.59 1.73 -23.90
CA ILE A 146 -15.00 1.38 -24.16
C ILE A 146 -15.06 0.03 -24.87
N ALA A 147 -14.33 -0.15 -25.96
CA ALA A 147 -14.26 -1.38 -26.72
C ALA A 147 -13.84 -2.58 -25.84
N ASP A 148 -12.72 -2.44 -25.11
CA ASP A 148 -12.21 -3.48 -24.18
C ASP A 148 -13.24 -3.83 -23.10
N THR A 149 -13.97 -2.82 -22.58
CA THR A 149 -14.99 -3.04 -21.54
C THR A 149 -16.19 -3.81 -22.07
N LEU A 150 -16.53 -3.60 -23.33
CA LEU A 150 -17.66 -4.22 -23.99
C LEU A 150 -17.28 -5.49 -24.75
N ASP A 151 -16.09 -6.03 -24.52
CA ASP A 151 -15.53 -7.20 -25.21
C ASP A 151 -15.61 -7.08 -26.75
N GLY A 152 -15.49 -5.83 -27.23
CA GLY A 152 -15.68 -5.43 -28.63
C GLY A 152 -14.39 -4.93 -29.28
N SER A 153 -14.58 -4.28 -30.45
CA SER A 153 -13.50 -3.68 -31.21
C SER A 153 -13.92 -2.37 -31.90
N VAL A 154 -12.98 -1.46 -32.07
CA VAL A 154 -13.19 -0.25 -32.89
C VAL A 154 -13.07 -0.65 -34.35
N ILE A 155 -14.15 -0.44 -35.14
CA ILE A 155 -14.22 -0.76 -36.57
C ILE A 155 -13.80 0.45 -37.41
N VAL A 156 -14.22 1.65 -37.00
CA VAL A 156 -13.95 2.92 -37.68
C VAL A 156 -13.49 3.93 -36.65
N GLY A 157 -12.53 4.76 -37.03
CA GLY A 157 -12.00 5.84 -36.22
C GLY A 157 -10.75 5.48 -35.40
N ASN A 158 -10.30 6.42 -34.59
CA ASN A 158 -9.09 6.28 -33.78
C ASN A 158 -9.43 5.68 -32.41
N GLU A 159 -9.01 4.44 -32.16
CA GLU A 159 -9.18 3.75 -30.86
C GLU A 159 -8.52 4.47 -29.69
N HIS A 160 -7.45 5.24 -29.93
CA HIS A 160 -6.74 6.03 -28.94
C HIS A 160 -7.36 7.42 -28.70
N GLY A 161 -8.40 7.78 -29.46
CA GLY A 161 -9.20 8.97 -29.25
C GLY A 161 -10.02 8.90 -27.97
N TYR A 162 -10.61 10.02 -27.58
CA TYR A 162 -11.36 10.15 -26.34
C TYR A 162 -12.75 10.68 -26.59
N PHE A 163 -13.74 10.11 -25.91
CA PHE A 163 -15.07 10.67 -25.78
C PHE A 163 -15.03 11.83 -24.78
N ILE A 164 -15.21 13.06 -25.25
CA ILE A 164 -14.93 14.29 -24.47
C ILE A 164 -16.13 15.25 -24.40
N ARG A 165 -17.17 15.02 -25.18
CA ARG A 165 -18.41 15.82 -25.25
C ARG A 165 -19.59 14.92 -25.54
N GLY A 166 -20.79 15.42 -25.23
CA GLY A 166 -22.03 14.68 -25.46
C GLY A 166 -22.41 13.75 -24.30
N LYS A 167 -23.55 13.15 -24.45
CA LYS A 167 -24.14 12.18 -23.50
C LYS A 167 -24.15 10.77 -24.09
N VAL A 168 -24.37 9.77 -23.26
CA VAL A 168 -24.64 8.39 -23.71
C VAL A 168 -26.13 8.21 -23.90
N VAL A 169 -26.55 7.78 -25.11
CA VAL A 169 -27.92 7.59 -25.51
C VAL A 169 -28.14 6.16 -25.98
N VAL A 170 -29.30 5.57 -25.64
CA VAL A 170 -29.75 4.29 -26.23
C VAL A 170 -30.71 4.59 -27.34
N GLY A 171 -30.34 4.29 -28.60
CA GLY A 171 -31.17 4.48 -29.76
C GLY A 171 -32.22 3.36 -29.92
N ALA A 172 -33.24 3.41 -29.06
CA ALA A 172 -34.31 2.42 -29.04
C ALA A 172 -35.62 2.90 -29.71
N PHE A 173 -35.59 4.09 -30.32
CA PHE A 173 -36.74 4.71 -30.96
C PHE A 173 -36.69 4.55 -32.47
N HIS A 174 -37.82 4.91 -33.15
CA HIS A 174 -37.83 5.05 -34.59
C HIS A 174 -36.94 6.21 -35.04
N PRO A 175 -36.29 6.15 -36.22
CA PRO A 175 -35.40 7.21 -36.72
C PRO A 175 -35.93 8.63 -36.58
N ASP A 176 -37.20 8.87 -36.98
CA ASP A 176 -37.84 10.20 -36.87
C ASP A 176 -37.88 10.77 -35.45
N THR A 177 -37.91 9.88 -34.43
CA THR A 177 -37.86 10.28 -33.02
C THR A 177 -36.41 10.45 -32.55
N MET A 178 -35.50 9.62 -33.07
CA MET A 178 -34.09 9.68 -32.74
C MET A 178 -33.44 11.00 -33.19
N GLU A 179 -33.81 11.52 -34.36
CA GLU A 179 -33.35 12.82 -34.87
C GLU A 179 -33.60 13.97 -33.90
N ASN A 180 -34.68 13.91 -33.12
CA ASN A 180 -35.02 14.93 -32.14
C ASN A 180 -34.36 14.71 -30.78
N TYR A 181 -33.73 13.56 -30.55
CA TYR A 181 -33.22 13.16 -29.26
C TYR A 181 -31.68 13.07 -29.20
N ILE A 182 -31.04 12.71 -30.33
CA ILE A 182 -29.60 12.67 -30.48
C ILE A 182 -29.09 14.09 -30.72
N GLU A 183 -28.12 14.48 -29.93
CA GLU A 183 -27.39 15.76 -30.07
C GLU A 183 -26.01 15.52 -30.64
N LYS A 184 -25.46 16.59 -31.20
CA LYS A 184 -24.08 16.56 -31.70
C LYS A 184 -23.11 16.08 -30.62
N ASP A 185 -22.13 15.30 -31.04
CA ASP A 185 -21.08 14.72 -30.20
C ASP A 185 -21.56 13.61 -29.24
N ASP A 186 -22.86 13.20 -29.29
CA ASP A 186 -23.37 12.09 -28.46
C ASP A 186 -22.71 10.74 -28.80
N LEU A 187 -22.70 9.82 -27.82
CA LEU A 187 -22.38 8.42 -28.02
C LEU A 187 -23.68 7.62 -28.01
N VAL A 188 -23.98 6.92 -29.11
CA VAL A 188 -25.26 6.27 -29.31
C VAL A 188 -25.12 4.74 -29.33
N ILE A 189 -25.83 4.05 -28.44
CA ILE A 189 -25.90 2.57 -28.38
C ILE A 189 -27.04 2.10 -29.30
N LEU A 190 -26.70 1.27 -30.29
CA LEU A 190 -27.59 0.84 -31.34
C LEU A 190 -27.64 -0.68 -31.51
N GLY A 191 -28.70 -1.15 -32.11
CA GLY A 191 -28.80 -2.52 -32.63
C GLY A 191 -28.24 -2.67 -34.05
N ASN A 192 -28.79 -3.65 -34.77
CA ASN A 192 -28.34 -4.03 -36.11
C ASN A 192 -29.08 -3.33 -37.26
N ARG A 193 -29.96 -2.38 -37.00
CA ARG A 193 -30.70 -1.66 -38.06
C ARG A 193 -29.80 -0.59 -38.69
N ALA A 194 -29.66 -0.67 -40.01
CA ALA A 194 -28.82 0.25 -40.78
C ALA A 194 -29.34 1.69 -40.77
N GLU A 195 -30.65 1.86 -40.75
CA GLU A 195 -31.33 3.16 -40.73
C GLU A 195 -31.03 3.92 -39.43
N ASP A 196 -31.04 3.23 -38.29
CA ASP A 196 -30.70 3.83 -36.99
C ASP A 196 -29.22 4.27 -36.95
N GLN A 197 -28.32 3.45 -37.56
CA GLN A 197 -26.91 3.76 -37.65
C GLN A 197 -26.67 5.00 -38.52
N LEU A 198 -27.34 5.10 -39.65
CA LEU A 198 -27.26 6.27 -40.54
C LEU A 198 -27.78 7.52 -39.85
N CYS A 199 -28.97 7.44 -39.24
CA CYS A 199 -29.59 8.55 -38.51
C CYS A 199 -28.62 9.10 -37.42
N ALA A 200 -28.02 8.25 -36.59
CA ALA A 200 -27.09 8.70 -35.54
C ALA A 200 -25.86 9.39 -36.12
N ILE A 201 -25.31 8.91 -37.24
CA ILE A 201 -24.16 9.53 -37.91
C ILE A 201 -24.56 10.86 -38.55
N GLU A 202 -25.75 10.97 -39.16
CA GLU A 202 -26.28 12.21 -39.71
C GLU A 202 -26.45 13.31 -38.66
N MET A 203 -26.86 12.92 -37.43
CA MET A 203 -26.96 13.82 -36.29
C MET A 203 -25.63 14.21 -35.69
N ASP A 204 -24.50 13.93 -36.35
CA ASP A 204 -23.13 14.24 -35.91
C ASP A 204 -22.77 13.58 -34.56
N ALA A 205 -23.25 12.36 -34.29
CA ALA A 205 -22.81 11.58 -33.17
C ALA A 205 -21.29 11.34 -33.23
N SER A 206 -20.58 11.50 -32.12
CA SER A 206 -19.13 11.26 -32.06
C SER A 206 -18.78 9.76 -32.08
N CYS A 207 -19.69 8.92 -31.61
CA CYS A 207 -19.49 7.48 -31.57
C CYS A 207 -20.82 6.74 -31.65
N ILE A 208 -20.85 5.63 -32.40
CA ILE A 208 -21.92 4.65 -32.30
C ILE A 208 -21.39 3.30 -31.84
N ILE A 209 -22.16 2.62 -30.98
CA ILE A 209 -21.85 1.25 -30.54
C ILE A 209 -22.90 0.32 -31.12
N VAL A 210 -22.44 -0.63 -31.93
CA VAL A 210 -23.31 -1.60 -32.59
C VAL A 210 -23.25 -2.93 -31.85
N GLY A 211 -24.39 -3.35 -31.29
CA GLY A 211 -24.53 -4.58 -30.49
C GLY A 211 -24.66 -5.86 -31.30
N LEU A 212 -24.68 -7.01 -30.60
CA LEU A 212 -24.88 -8.36 -31.11
C LEU A 212 -23.86 -8.82 -32.16
N GLY A 213 -22.70 -8.18 -32.24
CA GLY A 213 -21.68 -8.46 -33.25
C GLY A 213 -22.18 -8.22 -34.69
N ALA A 214 -23.20 -7.37 -34.86
CA ALA A 214 -23.79 -7.12 -36.14
C ALA A 214 -22.81 -6.48 -37.12
N LYS A 215 -22.85 -6.92 -38.37
CA LYS A 215 -21.98 -6.41 -39.43
C LYS A 215 -22.41 -4.99 -39.83
N VAL A 216 -21.50 -4.03 -39.72
CA VAL A 216 -21.68 -2.69 -40.26
C VAL A 216 -21.30 -2.68 -41.73
N THR A 217 -22.18 -2.17 -42.60
CA THR A 217 -21.94 -2.15 -44.05
C THR A 217 -20.78 -1.20 -44.41
N LYS A 218 -20.09 -1.48 -45.53
CA LYS A 218 -18.99 -0.60 -45.99
C LYS A 218 -19.46 0.85 -46.29
N THR A 219 -20.71 1.00 -46.70
CA THR A 219 -21.30 2.33 -46.93
C THR A 219 -21.41 3.12 -45.65
N ILE A 220 -21.91 2.48 -44.54
CA ILE A 220 -21.97 3.12 -43.24
C ILE A 220 -20.58 3.42 -42.67
N GLN A 221 -19.62 2.49 -42.86
CA GLN A 221 -18.24 2.73 -42.42
C GLN A 221 -17.64 3.97 -43.10
N LYS A 222 -17.78 4.10 -44.42
CA LYS A 222 -17.29 5.28 -45.18
C LYS A 222 -17.95 6.57 -44.71
N PHE A 223 -19.28 6.53 -44.52
CA PHE A 223 -20.01 7.69 -44.04
C PHE A 223 -19.58 8.11 -42.64
N ALA A 224 -19.32 7.15 -41.76
CA ALA A 224 -18.78 7.43 -40.44
C ALA A 224 -17.35 8.02 -40.49
N GLU A 225 -16.49 7.55 -41.42
CA GLU A 225 -15.16 8.12 -41.66
C GLU A 225 -15.27 9.60 -42.12
N GLU A 226 -16.15 9.91 -43.06
CA GLU A 226 -16.42 11.26 -43.54
C GLU A 226 -16.90 12.20 -42.45
N LYS A 227 -17.76 11.71 -41.55
CA LYS A 227 -18.31 12.43 -40.39
C LYS A 227 -17.43 12.39 -39.14
N CYS A 228 -16.27 11.72 -39.17
CA CYS A 228 -15.40 11.50 -38.03
C CYS A 228 -16.10 10.78 -36.84
N CYS A 229 -17.13 10.00 -37.14
CA CYS A 229 -17.84 9.19 -36.13
C CYS A 229 -17.12 7.87 -35.87
N VAL A 230 -16.83 7.57 -34.61
CA VAL A 230 -16.22 6.28 -34.23
C VAL A 230 -17.25 5.18 -34.21
N ILE A 231 -16.94 4.01 -34.77
CA ILE A 231 -17.81 2.84 -34.69
C ILE A 231 -17.16 1.76 -33.84
N ILE A 232 -17.83 1.34 -32.78
CA ILE A 232 -17.46 0.21 -31.93
C ILE A 232 -18.44 -0.92 -32.13
N SER A 233 -17.96 -2.14 -32.42
CA SER A 233 -18.78 -3.35 -32.43
C SER A 233 -18.62 -4.10 -31.13
N SER A 234 -19.73 -4.55 -30.55
CA SER A 234 -19.75 -5.39 -29.33
C SER A 234 -20.58 -6.64 -29.54
N PRO A 235 -20.19 -7.79 -29.02
CA PRO A 235 -20.99 -9.02 -29.07
C PRO A 235 -22.24 -8.97 -28.17
N HIS A 236 -22.31 -8.01 -27.24
CA HIS A 236 -23.39 -7.87 -26.28
C HIS A 236 -24.66 -7.22 -26.90
N ASP A 237 -25.79 -7.47 -26.30
CA ASP A 237 -27.05 -6.77 -26.60
C ASP A 237 -27.04 -5.34 -26.02
N THR A 238 -27.96 -4.50 -26.47
CA THR A 238 -28.05 -3.07 -26.08
C THR A 238 -28.24 -2.87 -24.58
N TYR A 239 -28.96 -3.76 -23.89
CA TYR A 239 -29.14 -3.69 -22.44
C TYR A 239 -27.84 -3.98 -21.70
N THR A 240 -27.11 -5.02 -22.10
CA THR A 240 -25.80 -5.39 -21.51
C THR A 240 -24.79 -4.29 -21.78
N ILE A 241 -24.75 -3.74 -23.00
CA ILE A 241 -23.88 -2.60 -23.33
C ILE A 241 -24.17 -1.42 -22.42
N ALA A 242 -25.44 -1.02 -22.28
CA ALA A 242 -25.85 0.12 -21.44
C ALA A 242 -25.47 -0.09 -19.96
N ARG A 243 -25.52 -1.34 -19.47
CA ARG A 243 -25.06 -1.66 -18.11
C ARG A 243 -23.56 -1.60 -17.92
N LEU A 244 -22.79 -2.04 -18.92
CA LEU A 244 -21.34 -2.20 -18.78
C LEU A 244 -20.57 -0.95 -19.16
N ILE A 245 -21.11 -0.09 -20.02
CA ILE A 245 -20.35 1.01 -20.63
C ILE A 245 -19.71 1.96 -19.61
N ASN A 246 -20.38 2.25 -18.50
CA ASN A 246 -19.85 3.11 -17.45
C ASN A 246 -18.62 2.50 -16.75
N GLN A 247 -18.38 1.19 -16.85
CA GLN A 247 -17.18 0.55 -16.32
C GLN A 247 -15.92 0.86 -17.15
N SER A 248 -16.09 1.49 -18.32
CA SER A 248 -14.97 1.94 -19.17
C SER A 248 -14.30 3.23 -18.69
N ILE A 249 -14.95 3.95 -17.76
CA ILE A 249 -14.45 5.20 -17.19
C ILE A 249 -13.07 4.96 -16.58
N PRO A 250 -12.09 5.87 -16.82
CA PRO A 250 -10.76 5.76 -16.21
C PRO A 250 -10.81 6.00 -14.69
N VAL A 251 -10.10 5.15 -13.92
CA VAL A 251 -10.13 5.21 -12.44
C VAL A 251 -9.69 6.55 -11.87
N LYS A 252 -8.88 7.33 -12.61
CA LYS A 252 -8.50 8.70 -12.20
C LYS A 252 -9.69 9.64 -11.99
N TYR A 253 -10.85 9.33 -12.57
CA TYR A 253 -12.06 10.13 -12.40
C TYR A 253 -12.72 9.88 -11.03
N LEU A 254 -12.67 8.64 -10.54
CA LEU A 254 -13.29 8.22 -9.28
C LEU A 254 -12.31 8.17 -8.09
N MET A 255 -10.99 8.19 -8.35
CA MET A 255 -10.01 8.05 -7.28
C MET A 255 -10.06 9.19 -6.27
N ARG A 256 -9.82 8.88 -5.03
CA ARG A 256 -9.57 9.86 -3.97
C ARG A 256 -8.15 10.41 -4.10
N ARG A 257 -8.02 11.74 -4.15
CA ARG A 257 -6.73 12.44 -4.30
C ARG A 257 -6.32 13.24 -3.07
N SER A 258 -7.31 13.68 -2.29
CA SER A 258 -7.11 14.51 -1.10
C SER A 258 -7.29 13.68 0.17
N ASN A 259 -6.65 14.15 1.24
CA ASN A 259 -6.72 13.52 2.57
C ASN A 259 -6.31 12.05 2.57
N LEU A 260 -5.34 11.70 1.71
CA LEU A 260 -4.77 10.35 1.69
C LEU A 260 -3.94 10.15 2.96
N ILE A 261 -4.29 9.12 3.73
CA ILE A 261 -3.49 8.70 4.85
C ILE A 261 -2.46 7.70 4.32
N THR A 262 -1.20 8.09 4.39
CA THR A 262 -0.06 7.28 3.96
C THR A 262 0.93 7.17 5.10
N PHE A 263 1.71 6.10 5.10
CA PHE A 263 2.80 5.91 6.06
C PHE A 263 4.13 5.71 5.32
N ASN A 264 5.23 5.90 6.03
CA ASN A 264 6.56 5.71 5.48
C ASN A 264 7.19 4.41 5.99
N THR A 265 8.15 3.89 5.25
CA THR A 265 8.90 2.71 5.68
C THR A 265 9.65 2.92 7.00
N GLU A 266 9.91 4.18 7.39
CA GLU A 266 10.62 4.54 8.62
C GLU A 266 9.69 4.81 9.81
N ASP A 267 8.36 4.86 9.59
CA ASP A 267 7.40 5.13 10.67
C ASP A 267 7.35 3.96 11.65
N PHE A 268 7.12 4.27 12.92
CA PHE A 268 6.96 3.26 13.96
C PHE A 268 5.55 2.70 13.98
N LEU A 269 5.44 1.40 14.26
CA LEU A 269 4.16 0.70 14.21
C LEU A 269 3.13 1.24 15.20
N ASP A 270 3.56 1.74 16.36
CA ASP A 270 2.63 2.24 17.37
C ASP A 270 2.04 3.59 16.99
N ASP A 271 2.82 4.47 16.38
CA ASP A 271 2.29 5.71 15.80
C ASP A 271 1.24 5.39 14.73
N ILE A 272 1.53 4.41 13.88
CA ILE A 272 0.60 3.92 12.85
C ILE A 272 -0.67 3.34 13.47
N LYS A 273 -0.57 2.55 14.55
CA LYS A 273 -1.72 1.98 15.27
C LYS A 273 -2.64 3.09 15.77
N GLU A 274 -2.08 4.14 16.39
CA GLU A 274 -2.87 5.27 16.88
C GLU A 274 -3.63 5.99 15.77
N VAL A 275 -2.98 6.24 14.64
CA VAL A 275 -3.65 6.83 13.46
C VAL A 275 -4.74 5.91 12.95
N MET A 276 -4.46 4.61 12.82
CA MET A 276 -5.42 3.63 12.27
C MET A 276 -6.65 3.42 13.15
N LYS A 277 -6.55 3.60 14.49
CA LYS A 277 -7.70 3.46 15.41
C LYS A 277 -8.86 4.36 15.02
N ASN A 278 -8.56 5.57 14.57
CA ASN A 278 -9.53 6.60 14.26
C ASN A 278 -9.98 6.60 12.78
N GLN A 279 -9.49 5.65 11.98
CA GLN A 279 -9.77 5.59 10.55
C GLN A 279 -10.64 4.39 10.20
N ARG A 280 -11.56 4.58 9.24
CA ARG A 280 -12.39 3.49 8.69
C ARG A 280 -11.73 2.73 7.54
N HIS A 281 -10.62 3.25 7.01
CA HIS A 281 -9.90 2.60 5.91
C HIS A 281 -9.32 1.25 6.33
N ARG A 282 -9.30 0.30 5.40
CA ARG A 282 -8.76 -1.05 5.63
C ARG A 282 -7.28 -1.11 5.32
N ASP A 283 -6.87 -0.52 4.21
CA ASP A 283 -5.50 -0.58 3.69
C ASP A 283 -4.96 0.83 3.51
N PHE A 284 -3.69 1.03 3.85
CA PHE A 284 -3.02 2.32 3.80
C PHE A 284 -1.75 2.20 2.95
N PRO A 285 -1.54 3.09 1.97
CA PRO A 285 -0.33 3.09 1.14
C PRO A 285 0.93 3.38 1.97
N ILE A 286 2.02 2.66 1.66
CA ILE A 286 3.35 2.88 2.22
C ILE A 286 4.24 3.53 1.17
N LEU A 287 4.95 4.54 1.60
CA LEU A 287 5.93 5.26 0.80
C LEU A 287 7.35 4.98 1.34
N ASN A 288 8.31 4.95 0.44
CA ASN A 288 9.73 4.88 0.85
C ASN A 288 10.29 6.28 1.16
N LYS A 289 11.57 6.36 1.58
CA LYS A 289 12.28 7.62 1.86
C LYS A 289 12.27 8.64 0.71
N LYS A 290 12.05 8.18 -0.53
CA LYS A 290 11.98 9.03 -1.72
C LYS A 290 10.55 9.44 -2.07
N GLY A 291 9.57 9.14 -1.21
CA GLY A 291 8.15 9.40 -1.45
C GLY A 291 7.49 8.47 -2.47
N LYS A 292 8.15 7.38 -2.89
CA LYS A 292 7.61 6.44 -3.87
C LYS A 292 6.80 5.35 -3.18
N TYR A 293 5.72 4.94 -3.80
CA TYR A 293 4.88 3.85 -3.34
C TYR A 293 5.64 2.51 -3.35
N VAL A 294 5.50 1.72 -2.28
CA VAL A 294 6.17 0.42 -2.14
C VAL A 294 5.24 -0.72 -1.75
N GLY A 295 4.04 -0.43 -1.29
CA GLY A 295 3.08 -1.43 -0.86
C GLY A 295 1.98 -0.84 0.03
N THR A 296 1.18 -1.69 0.63
CA THR A 296 0.13 -1.30 1.57
C THR A 296 0.28 -2.00 2.91
N ILE A 297 -0.21 -1.33 3.96
CA ILE A 297 -0.30 -1.91 5.30
C ILE A 297 -1.76 -1.88 5.77
N SER A 298 -2.16 -2.93 6.47
CA SER A 298 -3.47 -3.04 7.11
C SER A 298 -3.31 -3.34 8.59
N ARG A 299 -4.41 -3.24 9.36
CA ARG A 299 -4.39 -3.62 10.79
C ARG A 299 -3.92 -5.06 11.02
N ARG A 300 -4.12 -5.97 10.05
CA ARG A 300 -3.67 -7.37 10.15
C ARG A 300 -2.14 -7.48 10.20
N ASN A 301 -1.43 -6.62 9.47
CA ASN A 301 0.04 -6.62 9.48
C ASN A 301 0.62 -6.17 10.82
N LEU A 302 -0.19 -5.49 11.66
CA LEU A 302 0.22 -5.03 12.98
C LEU A 302 -0.01 -6.09 14.08
N ILE A 303 -0.82 -7.12 13.79
CA ILE A 303 -1.13 -8.20 14.74
C ILE A 303 0.00 -9.24 14.69
N GLY A 304 0.53 -9.61 15.86
CA GLY A 304 1.54 -10.68 15.97
C GLY A 304 2.98 -10.26 15.67
N ASN A 305 3.22 -8.99 15.37
CA ASN A 305 4.59 -8.48 15.33
C ASN A 305 5.08 -8.28 16.76
N ALA A 306 5.83 -9.26 17.27
CA ALA A 306 6.60 -9.12 18.50
C ALA A 306 7.63 -8.00 18.29
N GLY A 307 7.71 -7.08 19.25
CA GLY A 307 8.71 -6.02 19.25
C GLY A 307 10.15 -6.56 19.13
N LYS A 308 11.12 -5.66 19.05
CA LYS A 308 12.53 -6.06 19.10
C LYS A 308 12.80 -6.82 20.39
N LYS A 309 13.59 -7.90 20.30
CA LYS A 309 14.00 -8.67 21.47
C LYS A 309 15.19 -8.01 22.12
N LEU A 310 15.06 -7.66 23.40
CA LEU A 310 16.08 -6.97 24.17
C LEU A 310 16.54 -7.80 25.36
N ILE A 311 17.82 -7.65 25.67
CA ILE A 311 18.41 -7.94 26.97
C ILE A 311 18.94 -6.62 27.50
N LEU A 312 18.43 -6.21 28.64
CA LEU A 312 18.89 -4.98 29.30
C LEU A 312 20.04 -5.28 30.22
N VAL A 313 21.08 -4.44 30.14
CA VAL A 313 22.25 -4.53 31.03
C VAL A 313 22.49 -3.19 31.68
N ASP A 314 22.91 -3.20 32.95
CA ASP A 314 23.31 -2.02 33.71
C ASP A 314 22.18 -0.99 33.92
N HIS A 315 20.93 -1.41 33.86
CA HIS A 315 19.76 -0.62 34.24
C HIS A 315 18.49 -1.47 34.26
N ASN A 316 17.53 -1.05 35.10
CA ASN A 316 16.21 -1.67 35.21
C ASN A 316 15.08 -0.64 35.34
N GLU A 317 15.32 0.62 34.97
CA GLU A 317 14.33 1.70 34.97
C GLU A 317 13.99 2.14 33.54
N GLU A 318 12.71 2.33 33.25
CA GLU A 318 12.26 2.81 31.95
C GLU A 318 12.87 4.16 31.56
N SER A 319 12.98 5.05 32.54
CA SER A 319 13.57 6.39 32.37
C SER A 319 15.00 6.37 31.82
N GLN A 320 15.74 5.31 32.10
CA GLN A 320 17.12 5.11 31.68
C GLN A 320 17.23 4.24 30.42
N ALA A 321 16.20 3.51 30.07
CA ALA A 321 16.20 2.61 28.93
C ALA A 321 16.13 3.35 27.58
N VAL A 322 16.42 2.61 26.52
CA VAL A 322 16.20 3.05 25.13
C VAL A 322 14.76 3.48 24.91
N ASP A 323 14.53 4.47 24.05
CA ASP A 323 13.19 4.95 23.75
C ASP A 323 12.29 3.81 23.25
N ASN A 324 10.99 3.84 23.61
CA ASN A 324 10.01 2.82 23.29
C ASN A 324 10.35 1.40 23.78
N VAL A 325 11.07 1.28 24.91
CA VAL A 325 11.42 -0.02 25.51
C VAL A 325 10.21 -0.88 25.84
N LYS A 326 9.05 -0.28 26.19
CA LYS A 326 7.77 -0.98 26.45
C LYS A 326 7.24 -1.77 25.27
N GLU A 327 7.59 -1.38 24.06
CA GLU A 327 7.18 -2.07 22.83
C GLU A 327 8.06 -3.28 22.51
N ALA A 328 9.18 -3.39 23.19
CA ALA A 328 10.13 -4.49 23.01
C ALA A 328 9.77 -5.71 23.86
N GLU A 329 10.13 -6.89 23.37
CA GLU A 329 10.13 -8.12 24.14
C GLU A 329 11.42 -8.19 24.98
N ILE A 330 11.35 -7.85 26.27
CA ILE A 330 12.48 -7.93 27.17
C ILE A 330 12.64 -9.39 27.57
N LEU A 331 13.76 -9.99 27.27
CA LEU A 331 14.06 -11.40 27.59
C LEU A 331 14.76 -11.56 28.95
N GLU A 332 15.71 -10.67 29.22
CA GLU A 332 16.55 -10.73 30.40
C GLU A 332 16.92 -9.31 30.86
N ILE A 333 17.10 -9.13 32.17
CA ILE A 333 17.61 -7.91 32.76
C ILE A 333 18.76 -8.30 33.67
N ILE A 334 19.93 -7.68 33.49
CA ILE A 334 21.13 -7.90 34.30
C ILE A 334 21.59 -6.56 34.83
N ASP A 335 21.53 -6.39 36.14
CA ASP A 335 21.75 -5.10 36.76
C ASP A 335 22.42 -5.22 38.13
N HIS A 336 22.93 -4.12 38.65
CA HIS A 336 23.50 -3.98 39.96
C HIS A 336 22.92 -2.78 40.74
N HIS A 337 22.01 -2.03 40.11
CA HIS A 337 21.37 -0.88 40.72
C HIS A 337 20.18 -1.29 41.60
N ARG A 338 19.60 -0.34 42.30
CA ARG A 338 18.32 -0.57 43.00
C ARG A 338 17.25 -1.03 42.04
N LEU A 339 16.29 -1.80 42.56
CA LEU A 339 15.14 -2.23 41.78
C LEU A 339 14.28 -1.01 41.37
N GLY A 340 14.13 -0.83 40.07
CA GLY A 340 13.26 0.17 39.47
C GLY A 340 11.89 -0.38 39.07
N SER A 341 11.08 0.46 38.44
CA SER A 341 9.75 0.09 37.93
C SER A 341 9.79 -0.07 36.42
N LEU A 342 10.23 -1.22 35.94
CA LEU A 342 10.08 -1.59 34.53
C LEU A 342 8.94 -2.59 34.37
N GLU A 343 7.95 -2.25 33.55
CA GLU A 343 6.86 -3.14 33.21
C GLU A 343 7.24 -4.01 32.01
N THR A 344 6.97 -5.32 32.11
CA THR A 344 7.24 -6.29 31.04
C THR A 344 5.97 -7.06 30.67
N MET A 345 5.80 -7.38 29.39
CA MET A 345 4.64 -8.11 28.86
C MET A 345 4.67 -9.61 29.19
N ALA A 346 5.83 -10.15 29.55
CA ALA A 346 6.04 -11.56 29.86
C ALA A 346 7.00 -11.69 31.06
N PRO A 347 7.02 -12.86 31.73
CA PRO A 347 8.01 -13.15 32.77
C PRO A 347 9.44 -12.98 32.22
N VAL A 348 10.27 -12.26 32.96
CA VAL A 348 11.65 -11.92 32.59
C VAL A 348 12.60 -12.52 33.61
N MET A 349 13.74 -13.05 33.13
CA MET A 349 14.83 -13.39 34.02
C MET A 349 15.50 -12.10 34.49
N PHE A 350 15.45 -11.85 35.79
CA PHE A 350 16.10 -10.68 36.40
C PHE A 350 17.24 -11.13 37.33
N ARG A 351 18.46 -10.66 37.01
CA ARG A 351 19.64 -10.89 37.84
C ARG A 351 20.13 -9.54 38.34
N ASN A 352 20.18 -9.38 39.64
CA ASN A 352 20.71 -8.18 40.31
C ASN A 352 21.82 -8.57 41.27
N GLU A 353 23.06 -8.26 40.90
CA GLU A 353 24.26 -8.60 41.66
C GLU A 353 25.19 -7.42 41.73
N PRO A 354 25.91 -7.18 42.87
CA PRO A 354 26.84 -6.08 42.98
C PRO A 354 27.98 -6.16 41.94
N CYS A 355 28.19 -5.08 41.20
CA CYS A 355 29.27 -4.88 40.22
C CYS A 355 29.24 -5.83 39.00
N LEU A 356 28.58 -5.39 37.94
CA LEU A 356 28.40 -6.15 36.70
C LEU A 356 29.72 -6.52 36.00
N LEU A 357 30.72 -5.66 36.07
CA LEU A 357 32.01 -5.89 35.41
C LEU A 357 32.79 -7.07 36.05
N TYR A 358 32.60 -7.30 37.35
CA TYR A 358 33.22 -8.41 38.07
C TYR A 358 32.37 -9.65 38.15
N THR A 359 31.03 -9.48 38.07
CA THR A 359 30.04 -10.56 38.21
C THR A 359 29.38 -10.90 36.89
N SER A 360 29.84 -10.31 35.79
CA SER A 360 29.42 -10.72 34.44
C SER A 360 29.52 -12.25 34.35
N PRO A 361 28.42 -12.99 34.05
CA PRO A 361 28.39 -14.42 34.25
C PRO A 361 29.52 -15.11 33.54
N SER A 362 30.30 -15.85 34.33
CA SER A 362 31.35 -16.69 33.78
C SER A 362 30.68 -17.77 32.90
N PRO A 363 31.38 -18.38 31.94
CA PRO A 363 30.87 -19.51 31.18
C PRO A 363 30.35 -20.67 32.06
N ARG A 364 30.69 -20.72 33.34
CA ARG A 364 30.21 -21.70 34.33
C ARG A 364 28.77 -21.42 34.75
N ASP A 365 28.39 -20.14 34.88
CA ASP A 365 27.03 -19.75 35.30
C ASP A 365 25.97 -19.98 34.20
N ALA A 366 26.41 -20.03 32.96
CA ALA A 366 25.53 -20.36 31.83
C ALA A 366 25.07 -21.83 31.80
N HIS A 367 25.72 -22.71 32.55
CA HIS A 367 25.36 -24.14 32.65
C HIS A 367 24.39 -24.46 33.80
N GLU A 368 24.29 -23.61 34.83
CA GLU A 368 23.38 -23.85 35.98
C GLU A 368 21.94 -23.37 35.76
N SER A 369 21.65 -22.65 34.66
CA SER A 369 20.32 -22.15 34.32
C SER A 369 19.57 -23.05 33.31
N ARG A 370 19.80 -24.38 33.36
CA ARG A 370 19.01 -25.37 32.59
C ARG A 370 18.07 -26.12 33.48
#